data_a8526c8da7f7c589b6c3b6a68e4cf31d
#
_entry.id   a8526c8da7f7c589b6c3b6a68e4cf31d
#
_cell.length_a   1.000
_cell.length_b   1.000
_cell.length_c   1.000
_cell.angle_alpha   90.00
_cell.angle_beta   90.00
_cell.angle_gamma   90.00
#
_symmetry.space_group_name_H-M   'P 1'
#
loop_
_entity.id
_entity.type
_entity.pdbx_description
1 polymer ?
#
loop_
_entity_poly.entity_id
_entity_poly.type
_entity_poly.pdbx_seq_one_letter_code
_entity_poly.pdbx_strand_id
1 'polypeptide(L)'
;MNRMNPKVDQYLRRAKKWQKEMEKLRRISLGCGLTEELKWGKPCYTFQNSNIVLIHGFKEYCALLFFKGALLKDAKGILVQQTENVQAARQIRFTNVREIDKIEPILKAYIKEAIEVEKAGLKVDYKKTADFAIPEEFQNKLDEIPALKTAFDALTPGRQRGYILYFSAPKQSKTRESRIEKCMQQILNGKGLND
;
A
#
# COMPACT_ATOMS: atom_id res chain seq x y z
N MET A 1 -26.74 8.04 9.27
CA MET A 1 -26.62 7.51 7.89
C MET A 1 -25.29 7.97 7.32
N ASN A 2 -24.39 7.06 7.00
CA ASN A 2 -23.15 7.42 6.33
C ASN A 2 -23.44 7.96 4.93
N ARG A 3 -23.10 9.22 4.69
CA ARG A 3 -23.44 9.94 3.46
C ARG A 3 -22.52 9.45 2.34
N MET A 4 -23.11 9.00 1.22
CA MET A 4 -22.36 8.68 0.01
C MET A 4 -21.61 9.90 -0.51
N ASN A 5 -20.37 9.72 -0.93
CA ASN A 5 -19.51 10.80 -1.39
C ASN A 5 -19.68 11.00 -2.92
N PRO A 6 -20.11 12.20 -3.39
CA PRO A 6 -20.31 12.45 -4.83
C PRO A 6 -19.05 12.25 -5.68
N LYS A 7 -17.84 12.45 -5.11
CA LYS A 7 -16.58 12.20 -5.82
C LYS A 7 -16.37 10.71 -6.07
N VAL A 8 -16.82 9.86 -5.14
CA VAL A 8 -16.78 8.40 -5.31
C VAL A 8 -17.83 7.95 -6.30
N ASP A 9 -19.05 8.57 -6.32
CA ASP A 9 -20.07 8.32 -7.35
C ASP A 9 -19.52 8.59 -8.75
N GLN A 10 -18.80 9.71 -8.92
CA GLN A 10 -18.18 10.06 -10.19
C GLN A 10 -17.06 9.07 -10.57
N TYR A 11 -16.25 8.64 -9.61
CA TYR A 11 -15.21 7.63 -9.84
C TYR A 11 -15.82 6.31 -10.33
N LEU A 12 -16.86 5.81 -9.66
CA LEU A 12 -17.53 4.55 -10.03
C LEU A 12 -18.18 4.62 -11.38
N ARG A 13 -18.88 5.73 -11.70
CA ARG A 13 -19.51 5.94 -13.02
C ARG A 13 -18.50 5.94 -14.18
N ARG A 14 -17.26 6.40 -13.93
CA ARG A 14 -16.19 6.43 -14.95
C ARG A 14 -15.40 5.12 -15.05
N ALA A 15 -15.64 4.18 -14.13
CA ALA A 15 -14.93 2.91 -14.13
C ALA A 15 -15.31 2.07 -15.35
N LYS A 16 -14.33 1.80 -16.21
CA LYS A 16 -14.53 0.95 -17.42
C LYS A 16 -14.58 -0.54 -17.07
N LYS A 17 -14.06 -0.93 -15.94
CA LYS A 17 -13.94 -2.31 -15.45
C LYS A 17 -14.25 -2.35 -13.96
N TRP A 18 -14.80 -3.42 -13.45
CA TRP A 18 -15.05 -3.69 -12.03
C TRP A 18 -16.08 -2.75 -11.36
N GLN A 19 -16.94 -2.07 -12.13
CA GLN A 19 -17.91 -1.15 -11.54
C GLN A 19 -18.85 -1.85 -10.55
N LYS A 20 -19.40 -3.00 -10.93
CA LYS A 20 -20.35 -3.78 -10.11
C LYS A 20 -19.69 -4.30 -8.82
N GLU A 21 -18.46 -4.79 -8.93
CA GLU A 21 -17.64 -5.27 -7.82
C GLU A 21 -17.36 -4.13 -6.84
N MET A 22 -16.92 -2.99 -7.35
CA MET A 22 -16.65 -1.80 -6.53
C MET A 22 -17.91 -1.27 -5.84
N GLU A 23 -19.05 -1.22 -6.52
CA GLU A 23 -20.34 -0.82 -5.96
C GLU A 23 -20.79 -1.77 -4.85
N LYS A 24 -20.58 -3.08 -5.03
CA LYS A 24 -20.90 -4.08 -4.00
C LYS A 24 -20.00 -3.91 -2.78
N LEU A 25 -18.68 -3.80 -2.97
CA LEU A 25 -17.70 -3.57 -1.89
C LEU A 25 -17.97 -2.24 -1.17
N ARG A 26 -18.36 -1.17 -1.90
CA ARG A 26 -18.80 0.10 -1.34
C ARG A 26 -19.93 -0.08 -0.34
N ARG A 27 -21.00 -0.78 -0.75
CA ARG A 27 -22.17 -1.02 0.11
C ARG A 27 -21.79 -1.80 1.37
N ILE A 28 -20.94 -2.81 1.24
CA ILE A 28 -20.43 -3.60 2.37
C ILE A 28 -19.65 -2.70 3.33
N SER A 29 -18.72 -1.88 2.82
CA SER A 29 -17.88 -1.00 3.63
C SER A 29 -18.69 0.05 4.38
N LEU A 30 -19.63 0.72 3.72
CA LEU A 30 -20.55 1.67 4.34
C LEU A 30 -21.47 1.00 5.36
N GLY A 31 -21.94 -0.21 5.08
CA GLY A 31 -22.76 -1.02 6.01
C GLY A 31 -22.01 -1.46 7.28
N CYS A 32 -20.67 -1.37 7.30
CA CYS A 32 -19.85 -1.59 8.49
C CYS A 32 -19.61 -0.32 9.32
N GLY A 33 -20.24 0.81 8.95
CA GLY A 33 -20.12 2.07 9.70
C GLY A 33 -18.93 2.93 9.33
N LEU A 34 -18.25 2.65 8.21
CA LEU A 34 -17.13 3.46 7.74
C LEU A 34 -17.61 4.71 7.02
N THR A 35 -16.82 5.78 7.09
CA THR A 35 -17.01 7.02 6.31
C THR A 35 -16.29 6.90 4.98
N GLU A 36 -16.94 7.38 3.90
CA GLU A 36 -16.41 7.29 2.55
C GLU A 36 -15.69 8.56 2.13
N GLU A 37 -14.51 8.40 1.58
CA GLU A 37 -13.68 9.47 1.04
C GLU A 37 -13.07 9.06 -0.31
N LEU A 38 -12.66 10.04 -1.11
CA LEU A 38 -11.80 9.80 -2.29
C LEU A 38 -10.38 10.23 -1.93
N LYS A 39 -9.46 9.27 -1.74
CA LYS A 39 -8.04 9.51 -1.45
C LYS A 39 -7.18 8.89 -2.55
N TRP A 40 -6.16 9.61 -3.00
CA TRP A 40 -5.26 9.17 -4.08
C TRP A 40 -6.00 8.69 -5.34
N GLY A 41 -7.14 9.34 -5.65
CA GLY A 41 -7.99 8.95 -6.77
C GLY A 41 -8.68 7.60 -6.62
N LYS A 42 -8.86 7.07 -5.41
CA LYS A 42 -9.51 5.79 -5.12
C LYS A 42 -10.53 5.94 -3.98
N PRO A 43 -11.62 5.11 -3.98
CA PRO A 43 -12.55 5.03 -2.86
C PRO A 43 -11.83 4.50 -1.62
N CYS A 44 -11.75 5.32 -0.58
CA CYS A 44 -11.15 5.01 0.71
C CYS A 44 -12.22 5.10 1.80
N TYR A 45 -12.19 4.15 2.72
CA TYR A 45 -13.17 4.06 3.81
C TYR A 45 -12.45 4.19 5.13
N THR A 46 -12.89 5.17 5.92
CA THR A 46 -12.21 5.59 7.15
C THR A 46 -13.05 5.34 8.39
N PHE A 47 -12.40 5.20 9.54
CA PHE A 47 -13.00 5.21 10.87
C PHE A 47 -12.25 6.22 11.72
N GLN A 48 -12.95 7.21 12.30
CA GLN A 48 -12.34 8.30 13.09
C GLN A 48 -11.12 8.94 12.39
N ASN A 49 -11.27 9.27 11.10
CA ASN A 49 -10.24 9.82 10.20
C ASN A 49 -9.07 8.87 9.85
N SER A 50 -9.01 7.67 10.42
CA SER A 50 -8.01 6.66 10.07
C SER A 50 -8.47 5.81 8.89
N ASN A 51 -7.56 5.52 7.94
CA ASN A 51 -7.86 4.70 6.78
C ASN A 51 -7.96 3.23 7.17
N ILE A 52 -9.09 2.59 6.89
CA ILE A 52 -9.36 1.18 7.21
C ILE A 52 -9.23 0.32 5.96
N VAL A 53 -10.03 0.60 4.94
CA VAL A 53 -9.98 -0.14 3.68
C VAL A 53 -10.04 0.79 2.47
N LEU A 54 -9.53 0.30 1.33
CA LEU A 54 -9.53 1.01 0.05
C LEU A 54 -9.96 0.04 -1.04
N ILE A 55 -10.81 0.52 -1.98
CA ILE A 55 -11.23 -0.25 -3.15
C ILE A 55 -10.38 0.16 -4.34
N HIS A 56 -9.77 -0.81 -5.02
CA HIS A 56 -8.96 -0.56 -6.21
C HIS A 56 -9.20 -1.62 -7.30
N GLY A 57 -9.53 -1.15 -8.51
CA GLY A 57 -9.57 -1.99 -9.71
C GLY A 57 -8.19 -2.08 -10.35
N PHE A 58 -7.69 -3.30 -10.52
CA PHE A 58 -6.49 -3.64 -11.28
C PHE A 58 -6.89 -4.16 -12.67
N LYS A 59 -5.91 -4.50 -13.50
CA LYS A 59 -6.17 -5.03 -14.84
C LYS A 59 -6.96 -6.34 -14.78
N GLU A 60 -6.56 -7.26 -13.88
CA GLU A 60 -7.09 -8.62 -13.82
C GLU A 60 -8.02 -8.90 -12.63
N TYR A 61 -8.16 -7.98 -11.68
CA TYR A 61 -9.01 -8.14 -10.50
C TYR A 61 -9.42 -6.82 -9.86
N CYS A 62 -10.49 -6.85 -9.07
CA CYS A 62 -10.84 -5.80 -8.11
C CYS A 62 -10.39 -6.22 -6.71
N ALA A 63 -9.89 -5.29 -5.92
CA ALA A 63 -9.41 -5.59 -4.58
C ALA A 63 -10.05 -4.72 -3.50
N LEU A 64 -10.31 -5.33 -2.35
CA LEU A 64 -10.50 -4.66 -1.07
C LEU A 64 -9.18 -4.74 -0.31
N LEU A 65 -8.49 -3.61 -0.15
CA LEU A 65 -7.22 -3.49 0.53
C LEU A 65 -7.45 -3.04 1.97
N PHE A 66 -6.85 -3.73 2.92
CA PHE A 66 -6.81 -3.38 4.34
C PHE A 66 -5.48 -2.72 4.67
N PHE A 67 -5.49 -1.47 5.18
CA PHE A 67 -4.25 -0.72 5.45
C PHE A 67 -3.35 -1.38 6.50
N LYS A 68 -3.94 -1.91 7.56
CA LYS A 68 -3.25 -2.68 8.61
C LYS A 68 -3.54 -4.19 8.48
N GLY A 69 -3.67 -4.70 7.27
CA GLY A 69 -4.08 -6.08 7.02
C GLY A 69 -3.15 -7.14 7.61
N ALA A 70 -1.88 -6.81 7.83
CA ALA A 70 -0.92 -7.69 8.50
C ALA A 70 -1.24 -7.96 9.99
N LEU A 71 -2.11 -7.15 10.60
CA LEU A 71 -2.54 -7.31 11.99
C LEU A 71 -3.86 -8.10 12.13
N LEU A 72 -4.51 -8.44 11.01
CA LEU A 72 -5.72 -9.25 11.01
C LEU A 72 -5.37 -10.73 11.17
N LYS A 73 -6.23 -11.48 11.87
CA LYS A 73 -6.03 -12.91 12.15
C LYS A 73 -6.10 -13.80 10.92
N ASP A 74 -6.71 -13.29 9.84
CA ASP A 74 -6.91 -14.02 8.58
C ASP A 74 -7.47 -15.46 8.75
N ALA A 75 -8.48 -15.60 9.57
CA ALA A 75 -9.07 -16.90 9.93
C ALA A 75 -9.52 -17.76 8.73
N LYS A 76 -9.61 -17.19 7.53
CA LYS A 76 -9.98 -17.89 6.29
C LYS A 76 -8.81 -18.02 5.30
N GLY A 77 -7.63 -17.48 5.60
CA GLY A 77 -6.47 -17.54 4.73
C GLY A 77 -6.69 -16.86 3.36
N ILE A 78 -7.43 -15.72 3.32
CA ILE A 78 -7.81 -15.03 2.08
C ILE A 78 -7.10 -13.71 1.87
N LEU A 79 -6.29 -13.27 2.82
CA LEU A 79 -5.51 -12.03 2.73
C LEU A 79 -4.24 -12.25 1.90
N VAL A 80 -4.09 -11.48 0.84
CA VAL A 80 -2.95 -11.56 -0.07
C VAL A 80 -2.01 -10.38 0.19
N GLN A 81 -0.73 -10.65 0.40
CA GLN A 81 0.34 -9.66 0.37
C GLN A 81 0.67 -9.35 -1.10
N GLN A 82 0.65 -8.07 -1.51
CA GLN A 82 0.85 -7.70 -2.91
C GLN A 82 2.26 -8.03 -3.42
N THR A 83 3.26 -7.71 -2.62
CA THR A 83 4.68 -8.01 -2.86
C THR A 83 5.34 -8.26 -1.52
N GLU A 84 6.50 -8.92 -1.51
CA GLU A 84 7.30 -9.16 -0.31
C GLU A 84 7.66 -7.88 0.47
N ASN A 85 7.69 -6.73 -0.22
CA ASN A 85 8.04 -5.43 0.37
C ASN A 85 6.84 -4.70 1.00
N VAL A 86 5.60 -5.15 0.77
CA VAL A 86 4.40 -4.59 1.38
C VAL A 86 4.22 -5.17 2.79
N GLN A 87 4.67 -4.43 3.80
CA GLN A 87 4.69 -4.95 5.18
C GLN A 87 3.31 -4.92 5.85
N ALA A 88 2.54 -3.83 5.71
CA ALA A 88 1.29 -3.61 6.45
C ALA A 88 0.04 -4.05 5.69
N ALA A 89 -0.07 -3.65 4.42
CA ALA A 89 -1.31 -3.85 3.69
C ALA A 89 -1.51 -5.30 3.24
N ARG A 90 -2.78 -5.71 3.19
CA ARG A 90 -3.22 -7.00 2.61
C ARG A 90 -4.45 -6.75 1.75
N GLN A 91 -4.66 -7.61 0.76
CA GLN A 91 -5.79 -7.52 -0.18
C GLN A 91 -6.64 -8.78 -0.15
N ILE A 92 -7.95 -8.60 -0.34
CA ILE A 92 -8.84 -9.66 -0.82
C ILE A 92 -9.16 -9.31 -2.26
N ARG A 93 -8.98 -10.27 -3.20
CA ARG A 93 -9.10 -10.07 -4.64
C ARG A 93 -10.35 -10.76 -5.18
N PHE A 94 -10.98 -10.13 -6.17
CA PHE A 94 -12.22 -10.59 -6.79
C PHE A 94 -12.14 -10.43 -8.30
N THR A 95 -12.68 -11.43 -9.02
CA THR A 95 -12.79 -11.40 -10.47
C THR A 95 -14.24 -11.25 -10.95
N ASN A 96 -15.20 -11.35 -10.03
CA ASN A 96 -16.63 -11.14 -10.30
C ASN A 96 -17.42 -10.87 -9.01
N VAL A 97 -18.63 -10.32 -9.15
CA VAL A 97 -19.52 -9.97 -8.03
C VAL A 97 -19.95 -11.20 -7.21
N ARG A 98 -20.13 -12.36 -7.85
CA ARG A 98 -20.59 -13.58 -7.15
C ARG A 98 -19.60 -14.04 -6.07
N GLU A 99 -18.30 -13.84 -6.30
CA GLU A 99 -17.27 -14.10 -5.30
C GLU A 99 -17.46 -13.22 -4.06
N ILE A 100 -17.80 -11.93 -4.26
CA ILE A 100 -18.07 -10.98 -3.17
C ILE A 100 -19.35 -11.39 -2.41
N ASP A 101 -20.43 -11.73 -3.15
CA ASP A 101 -21.69 -12.15 -2.55
C ASP A 101 -21.51 -13.37 -1.66
N LYS A 102 -20.76 -14.37 -2.14
CA LYS A 102 -20.50 -15.63 -1.42
C LYS A 102 -19.83 -15.43 -0.06
N ILE A 103 -18.95 -14.43 0.04
CA ILE A 103 -18.17 -14.19 1.26
C ILE A 103 -18.51 -12.87 1.95
N GLU A 104 -19.64 -12.23 1.62
CA GLU A 104 -20.04 -10.95 2.22
C GLU A 104 -20.01 -10.94 3.76
N PRO A 105 -20.53 -11.98 4.48
CA PRO A 105 -20.44 -12.03 5.94
C PRO A 105 -18.98 -12.04 6.45
N ILE A 106 -18.10 -12.75 5.72
CA ILE A 106 -16.67 -12.82 6.03
C ILE A 106 -16.02 -11.44 5.83
N LEU A 107 -16.30 -10.75 4.71
CA LEU A 107 -15.80 -9.40 4.46
C LEU A 107 -16.20 -8.42 5.56
N LYS A 108 -17.48 -8.49 6.00
CA LYS A 108 -17.97 -7.67 7.12
C LYS A 108 -17.21 -7.97 8.42
N ALA A 109 -16.90 -9.25 8.70
CA ALA A 109 -16.12 -9.64 9.86
C ALA A 109 -14.70 -9.08 9.81
N TYR A 110 -14.00 -9.17 8.66
CA TYR A 110 -12.66 -8.61 8.46
C TYR A 110 -12.64 -7.08 8.58
N ILE A 111 -13.65 -6.39 8.02
CA ILE A 111 -13.75 -4.92 8.18
C ILE A 111 -13.96 -4.54 9.64
N LYS A 112 -14.83 -5.26 10.37
CA LYS A 112 -15.04 -5.02 11.80
C LYS A 112 -13.77 -5.29 12.60
N GLU A 113 -13.04 -6.36 12.32
CA GLU A 113 -11.75 -6.66 12.94
C GLU A 113 -10.73 -5.53 12.67
N ALA A 114 -10.67 -5.02 11.43
CA ALA A 114 -9.80 -3.89 11.09
C ALA A 114 -10.16 -2.61 11.85
N ILE A 115 -11.46 -2.37 12.12
CA ILE A 115 -11.92 -1.26 12.97
C ILE A 115 -11.45 -1.47 14.42
N GLU A 116 -11.56 -2.69 14.97
CA GLU A 116 -11.09 -2.99 16.32
C GLU A 116 -9.56 -2.88 16.46
N VAL A 117 -8.79 -3.30 15.46
CA VAL A 117 -7.35 -3.06 15.38
C VAL A 117 -7.02 -1.57 15.46
N GLU A 118 -7.80 -0.72 14.76
CA GLU A 118 -7.62 0.74 14.81
C GLU A 118 -7.99 1.32 16.19
N LYS A 119 -9.14 0.93 16.74
CA LYS A 119 -9.58 1.35 18.08
C LYS A 119 -8.58 0.98 19.18
N ALA A 120 -7.98 -0.19 19.08
CA ALA A 120 -6.95 -0.65 20.01
C ALA A 120 -5.60 0.08 19.85
N GLY A 121 -5.48 0.98 18.86
CA GLY A 121 -4.24 1.73 18.60
C GLY A 121 -3.07 0.86 18.13
N LEU A 122 -3.34 -0.37 17.66
CA LEU A 122 -2.30 -1.29 17.23
C LEU A 122 -1.55 -0.72 16.02
N LYS A 123 -0.23 -0.87 16.02
CA LYS A 123 0.68 -0.42 14.97
C LYS A 123 1.40 -1.61 14.36
N VAL A 124 1.58 -1.58 13.04
CA VAL A 124 2.41 -2.57 12.36
C VAL A 124 3.87 -2.29 12.71
N ASP A 125 4.58 -3.33 13.12
CA ASP A 125 6.02 -3.24 13.31
C ASP A 125 6.70 -3.33 11.95
N TYR A 126 7.24 -2.19 11.50
CA TYR A 126 7.93 -2.11 10.22
C TYR A 126 9.40 -2.46 10.38
N LYS A 127 9.93 -3.27 9.48
CA LYS A 127 11.38 -3.44 9.34
C LYS A 127 12.05 -2.07 9.30
N LYS A 128 13.08 -1.90 10.13
CA LYS A 128 13.88 -0.68 10.13
C LYS A 128 14.69 -0.61 8.82
N THR A 129 15.11 0.58 8.42
CA THR A 129 15.94 0.74 7.21
C THR A 129 17.24 -0.05 7.32
N ALA A 130 17.83 -0.13 8.52
CA ALA A 130 19.04 -0.91 8.81
C ALA A 130 18.88 -2.43 8.56
N ASP A 131 17.64 -2.95 8.53
CA ASP A 131 17.38 -4.37 8.27
C ASP A 131 17.40 -4.72 6.77
N PHE A 132 17.55 -3.72 5.91
CA PHE A 132 17.66 -3.92 4.46
C PHE A 132 19.12 -3.90 4.05
N ALA A 133 19.59 -5.00 3.43
CA ALA A 133 20.94 -5.08 2.91
C ALA A 133 21.15 -4.03 1.81
N ILE A 134 22.12 -3.16 1.99
CA ILE A 134 22.56 -2.19 0.98
C ILE A 134 23.37 -2.97 -0.06
N PRO A 135 23.06 -2.85 -1.37
CA PRO A 135 23.86 -3.47 -2.42
C PRO A 135 25.31 -2.99 -2.37
N GLU A 136 26.25 -3.88 -2.61
CA GLU A 136 27.68 -3.61 -2.55
C GLU A 136 28.07 -2.41 -3.43
N GLU A 137 27.49 -2.33 -4.64
CA GLU A 137 27.75 -1.21 -5.57
C GLU A 137 27.32 0.14 -4.99
N PHE A 138 26.25 0.16 -4.21
CA PHE A 138 25.81 1.41 -3.57
C PHE A 138 26.63 1.71 -2.32
N GLN A 139 27.00 0.70 -1.54
CA GLN A 139 27.89 0.88 -0.40
C GLN A 139 29.23 1.47 -0.85
N ASN A 140 29.83 0.92 -1.91
CA ASN A 140 31.09 1.45 -2.47
C ASN A 140 30.94 2.93 -2.86
N LYS A 141 29.81 3.34 -3.48
CA LYS A 141 29.57 4.75 -3.83
C LYS A 141 29.39 5.65 -2.60
N LEU A 142 28.76 5.16 -1.55
CA LEU A 142 28.65 5.90 -0.28
C LEU A 142 30.00 6.08 0.40
N ASP A 143 30.89 5.08 0.29
CA ASP A 143 32.23 5.14 0.88
C ASP A 143 33.18 6.03 0.04
N GLU A 144 33.04 6.03 -1.30
CA GLU A 144 33.80 6.87 -2.22
C GLU A 144 33.40 8.36 -2.13
N ILE A 145 32.13 8.67 -1.85
CA ILE A 145 31.57 10.02 -1.95
C ILE A 145 30.91 10.42 -0.61
N PRO A 146 31.65 11.01 0.34
CA PRO A 146 31.14 11.40 1.65
C PRO A 146 29.89 12.30 1.60
N ALA A 147 29.82 13.21 0.61
CA ALA A 147 28.64 14.06 0.42
C ALA A 147 27.39 13.26 0.07
N LEU A 148 27.51 12.20 -0.76
CA LEU A 148 26.42 11.31 -1.09
C LEU A 148 25.93 10.52 0.15
N LYS A 149 26.87 10.03 0.96
CA LYS A 149 26.57 9.36 2.22
C LYS A 149 25.79 10.25 3.17
N THR A 150 26.28 11.47 3.40
CA THR A 150 25.61 12.45 4.27
C THR A 150 24.20 12.77 3.77
N ALA A 151 24.04 12.98 2.45
CA ALA A 151 22.74 13.27 1.86
C ALA A 151 21.79 12.07 1.97
N PHE A 152 22.28 10.84 1.75
CA PHE A 152 21.49 9.63 1.90
C PHE A 152 21.04 9.41 3.35
N ASP A 153 21.95 9.59 4.33
CA ASP A 153 21.64 9.43 5.74
C ASP A 153 20.62 10.47 6.23
N ALA A 154 20.60 11.66 5.63
CA ALA A 154 19.61 12.71 5.90
C ALA A 154 18.20 12.45 5.31
N LEU A 155 18.06 11.49 4.39
CA LEU A 155 16.77 11.12 3.84
C LEU A 155 15.88 10.46 4.91
N THR A 156 14.55 10.63 4.76
CA THR A 156 13.62 9.88 5.61
C THR A 156 13.78 8.37 5.42
N PRO A 157 13.51 7.53 6.46
CA PRO A 157 13.66 6.07 6.36
C PRO A 157 12.90 5.46 5.18
N GLY A 158 11.74 6.03 4.81
CA GLY A 158 10.97 5.59 3.65
C GLY A 158 11.68 5.84 2.32
N ARG A 159 12.34 7.01 2.17
CA ARG A 159 13.12 7.36 0.98
C ARG A 159 14.38 6.50 0.86
N GLN A 160 15.11 6.33 1.95
CA GLN A 160 16.27 5.43 2.01
C GLN A 160 15.89 4.01 1.56
N ARG A 161 14.84 3.44 2.15
CA ARG A 161 14.35 2.11 1.78
C ARG A 161 13.93 2.03 0.31
N GLY A 162 13.29 3.06 -0.23
CA GLY A 162 12.91 3.13 -1.64
C GLY A 162 14.13 2.96 -2.56
N TYR A 163 15.23 3.67 -2.29
CA TYR A 163 16.47 3.54 -3.04
C TYR A 163 17.13 2.19 -2.88
N ILE A 164 17.25 1.68 -1.65
CA ILE A 164 17.87 0.37 -1.39
C ILE A 164 17.14 -0.72 -2.19
N LEU A 165 15.79 -0.77 -2.12
CA LEU A 165 15.00 -1.74 -2.85
C LEU A 165 15.12 -1.59 -4.37
N TYR A 166 15.16 -0.36 -4.88
CA TYR A 166 15.31 -0.08 -6.30
C TYR A 166 16.67 -0.53 -6.83
N PHE A 167 17.74 -0.30 -6.06
CA PHE A 167 19.09 -0.72 -6.43
C PHE A 167 19.28 -2.24 -6.29
N SER A 168 18.68 -2.88 -5.28
CA SER A 168 18.78 -4.33 -5.06
C SER A 168 17.99 -5.18 -6.06
N ALA A 169 16.96 -4.62 -6.70
CA ALA A 169 16.07 -5.39 -7.57
C ALA A 169 16.74 -6.03 -8.81
N PRO A 170 17.72 -5.41 -9.51
CA PRO A 170 18.37 -6.04 -10.66
C PRO A 170 19.34 -7.13 -10.23
N LYS A 171 19.35 -8.25 -10.98
CA LYS A 171 20.32 -9.34 -10.78
C LYS A 171 21.75 -8.96 -11.20
N GLN A 172 21.90 -8.13 -12.24
CA GLN A 172 23.19 -7.76 -12.80
C GLN A 172 23.78 -6.52 -12.13
N SER A 173 25.04 -6.58 -11.69
CA SER A 173 25.79 -5.48 -11.09
C SER A 173 25.79 -4.22 -11.94
N LYS A 174 26.11 -4.33 -13.22
CA LYS A 174 26.12 -3.21 -14.17
C LYS A 174 24.78 -2.44 -14.22
N THR A 175 23.65 -3.15 -14.05
CA THR A 175 22.33 -2.50 -14.00
C THR A 175 22.12 -1.79 -12.68
N ARG A 176 22.62 -2.34 -11.57
CA ARG A 176 22.57 -1.68 -10.25
C ARG A 176 23.41 -0.41 -10.27
N GLU A 177 24.65 -0.47 -10.76
CA GLU A 177 25.53 0.70 -10.94
C GLU A 177 24.88 1.81 -11.75
N SER A 178 24.34 1.48 -12.93
CA SER A 178 23.63 2.45 -13.77
C SER A 178 22.43 3.11 -13.07
N ARG A 179 21.69 2.36 -12.26
CA ARG A 179 20.58 2.92 -11.47
C ARG A 179 21.07 3.85 -10.37
N ILE A 180 22.15 3.48 -9.69
CA ILE A 180 22.78 4.29 -8.64
C ILE A 180 23.23 5.61 -9.23
N GLU A 181 24.02 5.60 -10.32
CA GLU A 181 24.52 6.80 -11.00
C GLU A 181 23.39 7.77 -11.37
N LYS A 182 22.30 7.26 -11.95
CA LYS A 182 21.12 8.06 -12.33
C LYS A 182 20.43 8.71 -11.14
N CYS A 183 20.51 8.10 -9.96
CA CYS A 183 19.82 8.59 -8.76
C CYS A 183 20.72 9.45 -7.85
N MET A 184 22.04 9.48 -8.04
CA MET A 184 22.97 10.19 -7.15
C MET A 184 22.59 11.66 -6.98
N GLN A 185 22.34 12.38 -8.08
CA GLN A 185 21.97 13.80 -8.02
C GLN A 185 20.63 14.01 -7.28
N GLN A 186 19.70 13.09 -7.41
CA GLN A 186 18.41 13.16 -6.73
C GLN A 186 18.58 12.97 -5.22
N ILE A 187 19.44 12.02 -4.80
CA ILE A 187 19.82 11.81 -3.39
C ILE A 187 20.51 13.05 -2.82
N LEU A 188 21.50 13.61 -3.53
CA LEU A 188 22.20 14.83 -3.13
C LEU A 188 21.24 16.01 -2.93
N ASN A 189 20.15 16.08 -3.69
CA ASN A 189 19.12 17.10 -3.56
C ASN A 189 18.07 16.79 -2.47
N GLY A 190 18.26 15.74 -1.65
CA GLY A 190 17.35 15.34 -0.57
C GLY A 190 16.00 14.79 -1.05
N LYS A 191 15.90 14.37 -2.31
CA LYS A 191 14.66 13.85 -2.92
C LYS A 191 14.54 12.34 -2.78
N GLY A 192 13.31 11.84 -2.78
CA GLY A 192 13.01 10.42 -2.88
C GLY A 192 12.95 9.95 -4.34
N LEU A 193 12.88 8.64 -4.55
CA LEU A 193 12.93 8.01 -5.87
C LEU A 193 11.82 8.49 -6.85
N ASN A 194 10.68 8.91 -6.32
CA ASN A 194 9.49 9.32 -7.10
C ASN A 194 9.08 10.78 -6.84
N ASP A 195 9.98 11.61 -6.31
CA ASP A 195 9.70 13.03 -6.04
C ASP A 195 9.90 13.90 -7.29
#